data_2ef764af3346f84c6f973710a08362b5
#
_entry.id   2ef764af3346f84c6f973710a08362b5
#
_cell.length_a   1.000
_cell.length_b   1.000
_cell.length_c   1.000
_cell.angle_alpha   90.00
_cell.angle_beta   90.00
_cell.angle_gamma   90.00
#
_symmetry.space_group_name_H-M   'P 1'
#
loop_
_entity.id
_entity.type
_entity.pdbx_description
1 polymer ?
#
loop_
_entity_poly.entity_id
_entity_poly.type
_entity_poly.pdbx_seq_one_letter_code
_entity_poly.pdbx_strand_id
1 'polypeptide(L)'
;AASTDGMPENAEQRLENVGKLIEETMKRGIEPDRVYVDPLAFPIAVSKEYGRHFLDAATLIRTHFGNDIHISGGMSNVSFGLPPAGREVLNSVFLYHCVQAGLDLAIVNSEGMMRYASISDEDKKICEDLIWWSGEDPIKAFAAHFRQRSSEKPRVDRNSVPIEKRIANCVIEGSKEGLLE
;
A
#
# COMPACT_ATOMS: atom_id res chain seq x y z
N ALA A 1 -11.26 -2.94 8.44
CA ALA A 1 -12.36 -3.76 8.88
C ALA A 1 -13.64 -3.42 8.08
N ALA A 2 -14.17 -4.40 7.36
CA ALA A 2 -15.49 -4.31 6.73
C ALA A 2 -16.58 -4.64 7.75
N SER A 3 -17.80 -4.14 7.53
CA SER A 3 -18.99 -4.50 8.32
C SER A 3 -19.94 -5.37 7.49
N THR A 4 -21.02 -5.84 8.13
CA THR A 4 -22.14 -6.51 7.43
C THR A 4 -22.83 -5.59 6.41
N ASP A 5 -22.70 -4.28 6.60
CA ASP A 5 -23.33 -3.25 5.76
C ASP A 5 -22.46 -2.86 4.55
N GLY A 6 -21.25 -3.43 4.45
CA GLY A 6 -20.34 -3.22 3.33
C GLY A 6 -18.96 -2.67 3.69
N MET A 7 -18.30 -2.11 2.69
CA MET A 7 -16.98 -1.48 2.86
C MET A 7 -17.13 -0.08 3.45
N PRO A 8 -16.21 0.32 4.38
CA PRO A 8 -16.24 1.64 4.98
C PRO A 8 -15.86 2.73 3.98
N GLU A 9 -16.59 3.82 3.97
CA GLU A 9 -16.40 4.94 3.04
C GLU A 9 -15.41 5.99 3.58
N ASN A 10 -15.28 6.11 4.91
CA ASN A 10 -14.44 7.11 5.56
C ASN A 10 -13.71 6.54 6.80
N ALA A 11 -12.92 7.39 7.46
CA ALA A 11 -12.12 6.99 8.62
C ALA A 11 -12.98 6.70 9.86
N GLU A 12 -14.06 7.45 10.05
CA GLU A 12 -14.98 7.31 11.19
C GLU A 12 -15.71 5.96 11.13
N GLN A 13 -16.20 5.55 9.97
CA GLN A 13 -16.81 4.23 9.80
C GLN A 13 -15.82 3.09 10.05
N ARG A 14 -14.54 3.29 9.69
CA ARG A 14 -13.48 2.31 10.00
C ARG A 14 -13.27 2.19 11.51
N LEU A 15 -13.22 3.32 12.22
CA LEU A 15 -13.11 3.34 13.68
C LEU A 15 -14.33 2.65 14.33
N GLU A 16 -15.54 2.94 13.88
CA GLU A 16 -16.77 2.31 14.39
C GLU A 16 -16.74 0.78 14.18
N ASN A 17 -16.35 0.32 12.98
CA ASN A 17 -16.24 -1.09 12.67
C ASN A 17 -15.17 -1.79 13.54
N VAL A 18 -14.06 -1.12 13.81
CA VAL A 18 -13.01 -1.62 14.73
C VAL A 18 -13.56 -1.71 16.14
N GLY A 19 -14.29 -0.71 16.64
CA GLY A 19 -14.92 -0.73 17.95
C GLY A 19 -15.84 -1.92 18.14
N LYS A 20 -16.75 -2.16 17.19
CA LYS A 20 -17.63 -3.33 17.18
C LYS A 20 -16.85 -4.65 17.18
N LEU A 21 -15.78 -4.73 16.40
CA LEU A 21 -14.93 -5.93 16.34
C LEU A 21 -14.25 -6.21 17.70
N ILE A 22 -13.69 -5.18 18.33
CA ILE A 22 -13.03 -5.30 19.64
C ILE A 22 -14.03 -5.75 20.69
N GLU A 23 -15.22 -5.13 20.76
CA GLU A 23 -16.27 -5.54 21.69
C GLU A 23 -16.66 -7.01 21.51
N GLU A 24 -16.81 -7.47 20.29
CA GLU A 24 -17.17 -8.87 20.00
C GLU A 24 -16.04 -9.86 20.31
N THR A 25 -14.78 -9.49 20.12
CA THR A 25 -13.64 -10.32 20.49
C THR A 25 -13.50 -10.43 22.01
N MET A 26 -13.69 -9.32 22.74
CA MET A 26 -13.67 -9.31 24.20
C MET A 26 -14.78 -10.16 24.81
N LYS A 27 -16.01 -10.12 24.28
CA LYS A 27 -17.10 -10.99 24.71
C LYS A 27 -16.76 -12.48 24.59
N ARG A 28 -15.81 -12.84 23.70
CA ARG A 28 -15.34 -14.21 23.48
C ARG A 28 -14.06 -14.53 24.26
N GLY A 29 -13.61 -13.64 25.15
CA GLY A 29 -12.43 -13.83 25.97
C GLY A 29 -11.10 -13.62 25.22
N ILE A 30 -11.11 -12.87 24.13
CA ILE A 30 -9.88 -12.47 23.41
C ILE A 30 -9.48 -11.09 23.92
N GLU A 31 -8.30 -11.00 24.50
CA GLU A 31 -7.76 -9.75 25.00
C GLU A 31 -7.41 -8.81 23.83
N PRO A 32 -7.59 -7.48 23.97
CA PRO A 32 -7.36 -6.49 22.92
C PRO A 32 -5.94 -6.53 22.34
N ASP A 33 -4.92 -6.78 23.16
CA ASP A 33 -3.50 -6.87 22.76
C ASP A 33 -3.19 -8.04 21.81
N ARG A 34 -4.16 -8.93 21.61
CA ARG A 34 -4.08 -10.05 20.65
C ARG A 34 -4.81 -9.78 19.35
N VAL A 35 -5.41 -8.59 19.20
CA VAL A 35 -6.22 -8.22 18.03
C VAL A 35 -5.42 -7.34 17.09
N TYR A 36 -5.35 -7.77 15.84
CA TYR A 36 -4.78 -7.00 14.73
C TYR A 36 -5.91 -6.55 13.81
N VAL A 37 -6.10 -5.26 13.69
CA VAL A 37 -7.14 -4.67 12.85
C VAL A 37 -6.54 -4.12 11.55
N ASP A 38 -7.23 -4.34 10.42
CA ASP A 38 -6.86 -3.76 9.13
C ASP A 38 -7.91 -2.70 8.74
N PRO A 39 -7.54 -1.41 8.70
CA PRO A 39 -8.44 -0.34 8.26
C PRO A 39 -8.79 -0.37 6.78
N LEU A 40 -8.15 -1.22 5.99
CA LEU A 40 -8.29 -1.41 4.54
C LEU A 40 -7.73 -0.25 3.71
N ALA A 41 -6.59 -0.50 3.07
CA ALA A 41 -6.04 0.37 2.05
C ALA A 41 -6.73 0.10 0.71
N PHE A 42 -7.21 1.15 0.06
CA PHE A 42 -7.84 1.10 -1.26
C PHE A 42 -6.98 1.79 -2.31
N PRO A 43 -7.15 1.42 -3.61
CA PRO A 43 -6.37 2.02 -4.68
C PRO A 43 -6.65 3.52 -4.85
N ILE A 44 -5.63 4.35 -4.78
CA ILE A 44 -5.76 5.81 -4.99
C ILE A 44 -6.30 6.12 -6.40
N ALA A 45 -5.96 5.27 -7.39
CA ALA A 45 -6.44 5.43 -8.76
C ALA A 45 -7.98 5.37 -8.89
N VAL A 46 -8.70 4.83 -7.90
CA VAL A 46 -10.16 4.69 -7.90
C VAL A 46 -10.84 5.91 -7.26
N SER A 47 -10.29 6.43 -6.16
CA SER A 47 -10.82 7.62 -5.49
C SER A 47 -9.72 8.44 -4.82
N LYS A 48 -9.83 9.76 -4.95
CA LYS A 48 -8.88 10.74 -4.40
C LYS A 48 -8.76 10.68 -2.87
N GLU A 49 -9.79 10.24 -2.17
CA GLU A 49 -9.80 10.15 -0.71
C GLU A 49 -9.04 8.91 -0.19
N TYR A 50 -8.83 7.88 -1.03
CA TYR A 50 -8.33 6.57 -0.57
C TYR A 50 -6.90 6.61 -0.04
N GLY A 51 -6.07 7.55 -0.51
CA GLY A 51 -4.74 7.78 0.05
C GLY A 51 -4.80 8.20 1.52
N ARG A 52 -5.73 9.10 1.87
CA ARG A 52 -5.87 9.64 3.22
C ARG A 52 -6.68 8.74 4.14
N HIS A 53 -7.72 8.09 3.64
CA HIS A 53 -8.66 7.34 4.49
C HIS A 53 -7.99 6.28 5.37
N PHE A 54 -6.94 5.63 4.88
CA PHE A 54 -6.17 4.68 5.69
C PHE A 54 -5.39 5.39 6.80
N LEU A 55 -4.70 6.49 6.46
CA LEU A 55 -3.89 7.26 7.40
C LEU A 55 -4.75 7.89 8.50
N ASP A 56 -5.86 8.53 8.10
CA ASP A 56 -6.81 9.15 9.01
C ASP A 56 -7.42 8.09 9.95
N ALA A 57 -7.80 6.92 9.39
CA ALA A 57 -8.35 5.81 10.17
C ALA A 57 -7.33 5.23 11.15
N ALA A 58 -6.08 5.01 10.72
CA ALA A 58 -5.02 4.51 11.61
C ALA A 58 -4.78 5.50 12.76
N THR A 59 -4.74 6.80 12.47
CA THR A 59 -4.58 7.85 13.48
C THR A 59 -5.76 7.87 14.47
N LEU A 60 -7.01 7.78 13.97
CA LEU A 60 -8.20 7.74 14.83
C LEU A 60 -8.23 6.49 15.72
N ILE A 61 -7.94 5.32 15.14
CA ILE A 61 -7.88 4.06 15.88
C ILE A 61 -6.80 4.13 16.96
N ARG A 62 -5.61 4.62 16.62
CA ARG A 62 -4.51 4.78 17.57
C ARG A 62 -4.85 5.78 18.69
N THR A 63 -5.50 6.87 18.36
CA THR A 63 -5.96 7.87 19.33
C THR A 63 -7.00 7.31 20.28
N HIS A 64 -7.91 6.45 19.79
CA HIS A 64 -9.01 5.92 20.58
C HIS A 64 -8.60 4.71 21.46
N PHE A 65 -7.82 3.78 20.90
CA PHE A 65 -7.44 2.53 21.58
C PHE A 65 -6.01 2.53 22.14
N GLY A 66 -5.23 3.57 21.88
CA GLY A 66 -3.83 3.60 22.31
C GLY A 66 -3.03 2.44 21.69
N ASN A 67 -2.22 1.78 22.50
CA ASN A 67 -1.43 0.62 22.14
C ASN A 67 -2.08 -0.72 22.58
N ASP A 68 -3.34 -0.68 22.99
CA ASP A 68 -4.04 -1.88 23.48
C ASP A 68 -4.42 -2.82 22.33
N ILE A 69 -4.45 -2.33 21.10
CA ILE A 69 -4.66 -3.13 19.89
C ILE A 69 -3.56 -2.86 18.85
N HIS A 70 -3.44 -3.74 17.88
CA HIS A 70 -2.48 -3.60 16.80
C HIS A 70 -3.15 -3.21 15.47
N ILE A 71 -2.49 -2.34 14.71
CA ILE A 71 -2.94 -1.92 13.38
C ILE A 71 -2.08 -2.60 12.33
N SER A 72 -2.70 -3.35 11.43
CA SER A 72 -2.06 -3.98 10.28
C SER A 72 -2.59 -3.44 8.97
N GLY A 73 -1.88 -3.63 7.86
CA GLY A 73 -2.38 -3.24 6.56
C GLY A 73 -1.62 -3.81 5.37
N GLY A 74 -2.35 -4.05 4.27
CA GLY A 74 -1.79 -4.45 2.98
C GLY A 74 -1.40 -3.22 2.15
N MET A 75 -0.11 -2.88 2.12
CA MET A 75 0.37 -1.60 1.55
C MET A 75 0.27 -1.52 0.04
N SER A 76 0.43 -2.62 -0.68
CA SER A 76 0.46 -2.63 -2.16
C SER A 76 -0.87 -2.26 -2.82
N ASN A 77 -1.98 -2.35 -2.10
CA ASN A 77 -3.30 -1.99 -2.62
C ASN A 77 -3.39 -0.51 -3.00
N VAL A 78 -2.73 0.38 -2.25
CA VAL A 78 -2.75 1.83 -2.49
C VAL A 78 -2.32 2.19 -3.91
N SER A 79 -1.37 1.44 -4.47
CA SER A 79 -0.77 1.70 -5.80
C SER A 79 -1.38 0.88 -6.94
N PHE A 80 -2.43 0.09 -6.67
CA PHE A 80 -3.06 -0.73 -7.71
C PHE A 80 -3.63 0.13 -8.84
N GLY A 81 -3.35 -0.26 -10.09
CA GLY A 81 -3.77 0.49 -11.28
C GLY A 81 -2.81 1.60 -11.72
N LEU A 82 -1.75 1.90 -10.95
CA LEU A 82 -0.74 2.89 -11.31
C LEU A 82 0.42 2.27 -12.11
N PRO A 83 1.26 3.10 -12.79
CA PRO A 83 2.41 2.61 -13.54
C PRO A 83 3.36 1.77 -12.70
N PRO A 84 3.78 0.58 -13.15
CA PRO A 84 4.61 -0.35 -12.36
C PRO A 84 5.88 0.27 -11.79
N ALA A 85 6.57 1.13 -12.57
CA ALA A 85 7.82 1.78 -12.13
C ALA A 85 7.65 2.71 -10.93
N GLY A 86 6.45 3.26 -10.71
CA GLY A 86 6.16 4.14 -9.58
C GLY A 86 5.57 3.42 -8.37
N ARG A 87 5.09 2.19 -8.52
CA ARG A 87 4.38 1.48 -7.46
C ARG A 87 5.25 1.20 -6.25
N GLU A 88 6.49 0.74 -6.45
CA GLU A 88 7.42 0.43 -5.38
C GLU A 88 7.78 1.69 -4.57
N VAL A 89 7.96 2.80 -5.26
CA VAL A 89 8.26 4.10 -4.64
C VAL A 89 7.04 4.57 -3.82
N LEU A 90 5.85 4.56 -4.42
CA LEU A 90 4.62 4.96 -3.73
C LEU A 90 4.33 4.08 -2.51
N ASN A 91 4.47 2.75 -2.63
CA ASN A 91 4.28 1.83 -1.50
C ASN A 91 5.24 2.15 -0.35
N SER A 92 6.48 2.50 -0.67
CA SER A 92 7.50 2.84 0.32
C SER A 92 7.23 4.17 1.02
N VAL A 93 6.81 5.19 0.27
CA VAL A 93 6.39 6.48 0.82
C VAL A 93 5.12 6.33 1.66
N PHE A 94 4.15 5.59 1.16
CA PHE A 94 2.89 5.32 1.88
C PHE A 94 3.13 4.56 3.19
N LEU A 95 3.99 3.52 3.17
CA LEU A 95 4.36 2.78 4.38
C LEU A 95 4.99 3.69 5.43
N TYR A 96 5.87 4.61 5.02
CA TYR A 96 6.45 5.58 5.94
C TYR A 96 5.37 6.38 6.67
N HIS A 97 4.40 6.94 5.93
CA HIS A 97 3.31 7.71 6.52
C HIS A 97 2.35 6.85 7.35
N CYS A 98 2.12 5.59 6.95
CA CYS A 98 1.33 4.65 7.74
C CYS A 98 1.97 4.36 9.11
N VAL A 99 3.29 4.20 9.16
CA VAL A 99 4.03 4.02 10.43
C VAL A 99 3.89 5.26 11.31
N GLN A 100 3.99 6.48 10.73
CA GLN A 100 3.76 7.71 11.47
C GLN A 100 2.31 7.84 11.99
N ALA A 101 1.34 7.27 11.27
CA ALA A 101 -0.07 7.23 11.68
C ALA A 101 -0.39 6.15 12.73
N GLY A 102 0.59 5.30 13.09
CA GLY A 102 0.45 4.29 14.14
C GLY A 102 0.30 2.84 13.64
N LEU A 103 0.67 2.53 12.38
CA LEU A 103 0.72 1.17 11.88
C LEU A 103 1.80 0.34 12.60
N ASP A 104 1.44 -0.86 13.07
CA ASP A 104 2.38 -1.79 13.73
C ASP A 104 2.91 -2.84 12.76
N LEU A 105 2.09 -3.29 11.81
CA LEU A 105 2.38 -4.43 10.96
C LEU A 105 1.96 -4.17 9.51
N ALA A 106 2.87 -4.42 8.57
CA ALA A 106 2.61 -4.22 7.15
C ALA A 106 2.77 -5.53 6.36
N ILE A 107 1.81 -5.81 5.49
CA ILE A 107 1.93 -6.85 4.47
C ILE A 107 2.47 -6.17 3.21
N VAL A 108 3.71 -6.51 2.85
CA VAL A 108 4.45 -5.88 1.75
C VAL A 108 5.23 -6.91 0.94
N ASN A 109 5.53 -6.57 -0.32
CA ASN A 109 6.61 -7.24 -1.04
C ASN A 109 7.95 -6.64 -0.59
N SER A 110 8.70 -7.36 0.24
CA SER A 110 9.94 -6.87 0.84
C SER A 110 11.04 -6.56 -0.17
N GLU A 111 11.03 -7.23 -1.34
CA GLU A 111 12.03 -7.00 -2.41
C GLU A 111 11.83 -5.64 -3.10
N GLY A 112 10.59 -5.16 -3.17
CA GLY A 112 10.24 -3.88 -3.79
C GLY A 112 10.23 -2.70 -2.81
N MET A 113 10.56 -2.91 -1.53
CA MET A 113 10.51 -1.82 -0.53
C MET A 113 11.81 -1.04 -0.48
N MET A 114 11.71 0.27 -0.58
CA MET A 114 12.82 1.22 -0.48
C MET A 114 12.83 1.90 0.90
N ARG A 115 14.01 2.20 1.40
CA ARG A 115 14.12 3.06 2.59
C ARG A 115 13.66 4.47 2.24
N TYR A 116 12.72 5.04 3.00
CA TYR A 116 12.21 6.40 2.74
C TYR A 116 13.33 7.43 2.60
N ALA A 117 14.39 7.36 3.43
CA ALA A 117 15.53 8.27 3.35
C ALA A 117 16.35 8.15 2.05
N SER A 118 16.25 7.02 1.33
CA SER A 118 16.96 6.81 0.06
C SER A 118 16.15 7.23 -1.17
N ILE A 119 14.87 7.58 -1.00
CA ILE A 119 14.01 8.07 -2.08
C ILE A 119 14.35 9.54 -2.32
N SER A 120 14.44 9.94 -3.60
CA SER A 120 14.69 11.34 -3.96
C SER A 120 13.56 12.26 -3.47
N ASP A 121 13.89 13.51 -3.15
CA ASP A 121 12.88 14.46 -2.66
C ASP A 121 11.82 14.76 -3.72
N GLU A 122 12.16 14.68 -5.00
CA GLU A 122 11.22 14.80 -6.11
C GLU A 122 10.22 13.64 -6.13
N ASP A 123 10.71 12.39 -5.98
CA ASP A 123 9.86 11.20 -5.94
C ASP A 123 8.94 11.20 -4.71
N LYS A 124 9.49 11.58 -3.54
CA LYS A 124 8.69 11.73 -2.31
C LYS A 124 7.55 12.72 -2.55
N LYS A 125 7.90 13.91 -3.07
CA LYS A 125 6.91 14.95 -3.33
C LYS A 125 5.80 14.48 -4.26
N ILE A 126 6.13 13.84 -5.38
CA ILE A 126 5.14 13.33 -6.34
C ILE A 126 4.24 12.26 -5.72
N CYS A 127 4.81 11.35 -4.91
CA CYS A 127 4.04 10.34 -4.18
C CYS A 127 3.14 10.97 -3.10
N GLU A 128 3.66 11.94 -2.36
CA GLU A 128 2.92 12.68 -1.35
C GLU A 128 1.80 13.50 -1.96
N ASP A 129 2.08 14.24 -3.05
CA ASP A 129 1.05 14.97 -3.79
C ASP A 129 -0.09 14.04 -4.22
N LEU A 130 0.20 12.80 -4.58
CA LEU A 130 -0.81 11.80 -4.92
C LEU A 130 -1.56 11.30 -3.66
N ILE A 131 -0.87 10.98 -2.57
CA ILE A 131 -1.49 10.49 -1.32
C ILE A 131 -2.45 11.52 -0.75
N TRP A 132 -2.04 12.80 -0.71
CA TRP A 132 -2.87 13.90 -0.19
C TRP A 132 -3.72 14.59 -1.24
N TRP A 133 -3.65 14.12 -2.49
CA TRP A 133 -4.35 14.71 -3.63
C TRP A 133 -4.08 16.21 -3.78
N SER A 134 -2.82 16.58 -3.80
CA SER A 134 -2.36 17.96 -3.96
C SER A 134 -2.11 18.28 -5.45
N GLY A 135 -2.59 19.41 -5.91
CA GLY A 135 -2.47 19.83 -7.30
C GLY A 135 -3.71 19.53 -8.14
N GLU A 136 -3.63 19.83 -9.43
CA GLU A 136 -4.77 19.74 -10.37
C GLU A 136 -5.07 18.28 -10.76
N ASP A 137 -4.05 17.51 -11.13
CA ASP A 137 -4.17 16.10 -11.52
C ASP A 137 -2.95 15.30 -11.05
N PRO A 138 -2.93 14.86 -9.76
CA PRO A 138 -1.80 14.13 -9.19
C PRO A 138 -1.54 12.77 -9.85
N ILE A 139 -2.60 12.09 -10.34
CA ILE A 139 -2.45 10.80 -11.05
C ILE A 139 -1.69 11.00 -12.35
N LYS A 140 -2.05 12.04 -13.12
CA LYS A 140 -1.39 12.34 -14.39
C LYS A 140 0.06 12.75 -14.16
N ALA A 141 0.35 13.57 -13.15
CA ALA A 141 1.70 13.98 -12.77
C ALA A 141 2.54 12.76 -12.37
N PHE A 142 2.03 11.91 -11.50
CA PHE A 142 2.65 10.66 -11.10
C PHE A 142 2.92 9.74 -12.31
N ALA A 143 1.92 9.54 -13.17
CA ALA A 143 2.05 8.68 -14.33
C ALA A 143 3.07 9.21 -15.33
N ALA A 144 3.12 10.53 -15.57
CA ALA A 144 4.09 11.16 -16.47
C ALA A 144 5.52 10.97 -15.96
N HIS A 145 5.75 11.23 -14.66
CA HIS A 145 7.06 11.10 -14.03
C HIS A 145 7.62 9.66 -14.10
N PHE A 146 6.82 8.66 -13.71
CA PHE A 146 7.30 7.28 -13.65
C PHE A 146 7.27 6.53 -14.98
N ARG A 147 6.47 6.95 -15.98
CA ARG A 147 6.53 6.38 -17.34
C ARG A 147 7.85 6.69 -18.03
N GLN A 148 8.42 7.86 -17.84
CA GLN A 148 9.73 8.21 -18.39
C GLN A 148 10.82 7.28 -17.89
N ARG A 149 10.81 6.92 -16.61
CA ARG A 149 11.78 5.99 -15.99
C ARG A 149 11.63 4.53 -16.45
N SER A 150 10.42 4.09 -16.79
CA SER A 150 10.24 2.73 -17.31
C SER A 150 10.86 2.54 -18.70
N SER A 151 11.01 3.60 -19.48
CA SER A 151 11.70 3.58 -20.78
C SER A 151 13.23 3.56 -20.67
N GLU A 152 13.76 3.91 -19.50
CA GLU A 152 15.21 3.96 -19.23
C GLU A 152 15.78 2.67 -18.64
N LYS A 153 14.95 1.74 -18.15
CA LYS A 153 15.43 0.40 -17.78
C LYS A 153 15.86 -0.31 -19.06
N PRO A 154 17.15 -0.70 -19.20
CA PRO A 154 17.59 -1.45 -20.36
C PRO A 154 16.74 -2.71 -20.46
N ARG A 155 16.06 -2.89 -21.61
CA ARG A 155 15.44 -4.15 -21.93
C ARG A 155 16.58 -5.18 -22.02
N VAL A 156 16.72 -5.99 -20.99
CA VAL A 156 17.62 -7.15 -21.07
C VAL A 156 17.11 -7.97 -22.23
N ASP A 157 17.94 -8.14 -23.27
CA ASP A 157 17.60 -9.03 -24.38
C ASP A 157 17.43 -10.42 -23.80
N ARG A 158 16.17 -10.85 -23.65
CA ARG A 158 15.81 -12.14 -23.05
C ARG A 158 16.47 -13.31 -23.80
N ASN A 159 16.78 -13.14 -25.09
CA ASN A 159 17.46 -14.15 -25.90
C ASN A 159 18.95 -14.30 -25.54
N SER A 160 19.52 -13.33 -24.83
CA SER A 160 20.90 -13.43 -24.31
C SER A 160 21.00 -14.22 -22.99
N VAL A 161 19.86 -14.56 -22.37
CA VAL A 161 19.82 -15.29 -21.10
C VAL A 161 19.59 -16.79 -21.38
N PRO A 162 20.41 -17.71 -20.82
CA PRO A 162 20.23 -19.16 -20.97
C PRO A 162 18.82 -19.60 -20.57
N ILE A 163 18.26 -20.58 -21.28
CA ILE A 163 16.87 -21.04 -21.14
C ILE A 163 16.54 -21.46 -19.69
N GLU A 164 17.47 -22.10 -19.01
CA GLU A 164 17.31 -22.55 -17.61
C GLU A 164 17.09 -21.35 -16.66
N LYS A 165 17.84 -20.26 -16.89
CA LYS A 165 17.66 -19.00 -16.12
C LYS A 165 16.37 -18.29 -16.48
N ARG A 166 15.95 -18.33 -17.74
CA ARG A 166 14.65 -17.78 -18.16
C ARG A 166 13.50 -18.48 -17.47
N ILE A 167 13.51 -19.81 -17.45
CA ILE A 167 12.49 -20.62 -16.77
C ILE A 167 12.50 -20.35 -15.25
N ALA A 168 13.69 -20.34 -14.64
CA ALA A 168 13.81 -20.02 -13.21
C ALA A 168 13.24 -18.63 -12.87
N ASN A 169 13.55 -17.62 -13.69
CA ASN A 169 13.01 -16.26 -13.51
C ASN A 169 11.49 -16.24 -13.66
N CYS A 170 10.92 -16.95 -14.64
CA CYS A 170 9.46 -17.05 -14.79
C CYS A 170 8.79 -17.62 -13.53
N VAL A 171 9.41 -18.61 -12.89
CA VAL A 171 8.90 -19.20 -11.64
C VAL A 171 9.05 -18.22 -10.48
N ILE A 172 10.21 -17.57 -10.34
CA ILE A 172 10.51 -16.61 -9.25
C ILE A 172 9.60 -15.38 -9.35
N GLU A 173 9.38 -14.87 -10.57
CA GLU A 173 8.60 -13.66 -10.84
C GLU A 173 7.10 -13.95 -10.98
N GLY A 174 6.67 -15.21 -11.00
CA GLY A 174 5.28 -15.60 -11.27
C GLY A 174 4.78 -15.19 -12.67
N SER A 175 5.69 -14.98 -13.62
CA SER A 175 5.39 -14.51 -14.98
C SER A 175 5.32 -15.68 -15.97
N LYS A 176 4.33 -15.65 -16.88
CA LYS A 176 4.24 -16.58 -18.01
C LYS A 176 4.84 -16.01 -19.30
N GLU A 177 5.30 -14.78 -19.27
CA GLU A 177 5.77 -14.06 -20.44
C GLU A 177 7.08 -14.66 -20.98
N GLY A 178 7.08 -15.13 -22.23
CA GLY A 178 8.23 -15.78 -22.87
C GLY A 178 8.46 -17.24 -22.47
N LEU A 179 7.48 -17.90 -21.87
CA LEU A 179 7.59 -19.31 -21.47
C LEU A 179 7.29 -20.27 -22.64
N LEU A 180 6.57 -19.80 -23.66
CA LEU A 180 6.11 -20.58 -24.83
C LEU A 180 6.68 -20.07 -26.16
N GLU A 181 7.64 -19.15 -26.14
CA GLU A 181 8.35 -18.63 -27.32
C GLU A 181 9.74 -19.31 -27.45
#